data_d1a4701f316d0212ee92a34b51c9c7e5
#
_entry.id   d1a4701f316d0212ee92a34b51c9c7e5
#
_cell.length_a   1.000
_cell.length_b   1.000
_cell.length_c   1.000
_cell.angle_alpha   90.00
_cell.angle_beta   90.00
_cell.angle_gamma   90.00
#
_symmetry.space_group_name_H-M   'P 1'
#
loop_
_entity.id
_entity.type
_entity.pdbx_description
1 polymer ?
#
loop_
_entity_poly.entity_id
_entity_poly.type
_entity_poly.pdbx_seq_one_letter_code
_entity_poly.pdbx_strand_id
1 'polypeptide(L)'
;MAAGVATATALFSGLPMLAQVSDANVRAVNLARNWAITTNGGLSVYVPASCMFKTADGGGSCLVQSNSQGFFFRFRGGAPGWQQLGTAATRETDVQISPDGRTVVNVSYNGRPR
;
A
#
# COMPACT_ATOMS: atom_id res chain seq x y z
N MET A 1 7.76 45.55 26.41
CA MET A 1 7.60 44.50 26.41
C MET A 1 7.67 43.51 25.39
N ALA A 2 8.05 42.44 25.67
CA ALA A 2 8.44 41.39 24.78
C ALA A 2 7.31 40.45 24.46
N ALA A 3 6.15 40.91 24.43
CA ALA A 3 5.01 40.02 24.35
C ALA A 3 4.86 39.31 23.00
N GLY A 4 5.44 39.85 21.97
CA GLY A 4 5.18 39.29 20.64
C GLY A 4 5.85 37.98 20.36
N VAL A 5 6.72 37.56 21.22
CA VAL A 5 7.52 36.39 20.94
C VAL A 5 6.71 35.09 20.84
N ALA A 6 5.72 34.97 21.66
CA ALA A 6 4.99 33.72 21.76
C ALA A 6 4.22 33.32 20.50
N THR A 7 3.88 34.32 19.70
CA THR A 7 3.04 34.04 18.55
C THR A 7 3.71 33.16 17.49
N ALA A 8 5.01 33.29 17.39
CA ALA A 8 5.69 32.53 16.33
C ALA A 8 5.54 31.03 16.48
N THR A 9 5.48 30.57 17.70
CA THR A 9 5.41 29.13 17.93
C THR A 9 4.11 28.52 17.46
N ALA A 10 3.03 29.26 17.58
CA ALA A 10 1.73 28.73 17.26
C ALA A 10 1.59 28.36 15.78
N LEU A 11 2.35 29.02 14.93
CA LEU A 11 2.22 28.79 13.50
C LEU A 11 2.66 27.42 13.07
N PHE A 12 3.62 26.85 13.77
CA PHE A 12 4.11 25.53 13.36
C PHE A 12 3.25 24.38 13.82
N SER A 13 2.46 24.59 14.83
CA SER A 13 1.62 23.51 15.33
C SER A 13 0.54 23.12 14.33
N GLY A 14 0.25 23.97 13.37
CA GLY A 14 -0.73 23.65 12.35
C GLY A 14 -0.19 22.93 11.13
N LEU A 15 1.09 22.65 11.09
CA LEU A 15 1.66 21.99 9.93
C LEU A 15 1.16 20.56 9.81
N PRO A 16 0.87 20.14 8.59
CA PRO A 16 0.30 18.83 8.38
C PRO A 16 1.31 17.74 8.67
N MET A 17 1.00 16.96 9.65
CA MET A 17 1.73 15.74 9.93
C MET A 17 1.04 14.53 9.33
N LEU A 18 -0.15 14.76 8.80
CA LEU A 18 -1.03 13.68 8.39
C LEU A 18 -0.63 13.04 7.08
N ALA A 19 0.16 13.75 6.28
CA ALA A 19 0.50 13.26 4.96
C ALA A 19 1.56 12.17 4.96
N GLN A 20 2.17 11.92 6.09
CA GLN A 20 3.30 11.00 6.12
C GLN A 20 2.86 9.57 6.30
N VAL A 21 3.39 8.72 5.43
CA VAL A 21 3.20 7.28 5.51
C VAL A 21 4.38 6.70 6.29
N SER A 22 4.13 5.78 7.18
CA SER A 22 5.17 5.19 8.01
C SER A 22 6.12 4.31 7.19
N ASP A 23 7.32 4.14 7.69
CA ASP A 23 8.28 3.23 7.07
C ASP A 23 7.74 1.79 7.04
N ALA A 24 7.03 1.39 8.07
CA ALA A 24 6.41 0.07 8.12
C ALA A 24 5.39 -0.10 7.00
N ASN A 25 4.60 0.93 6.74
CA ASN A 25 3.62 0.88 5.66
C ASN A 25 4.30 0.77 4.29
N VAL A 26 5.38 1.50 4.09
CA VAL A 26 6.15 1.40 2.83
C VAL A 26 6.71 0.00 2.65
N ARG A 27 7.28 -0.57 3.71
CA ARG A 27 7.77 -1.95 3.65
C ARG A 27 6.64 -2.92 3.35
N ALA A 28 5.49 -2.70 3.97
CA ALA A 28 4.34 -3.58 3.80
C ALA A 28 3.84 -3.60 2.35
N VAL A 29 3.72 -2.45 1.72
CA VAL A 29 3.32 -2.37 0.31
C VAL A 29 4.31 -3.13 -0.56
N ASN A 30 5.59 -2.90 -0.35
CA ASN A 30 6.63 -3.57 -1.13
C ASN A 30 6.58 -5.08 -0.96
N LEU A 31 6.40 -5.53 0.26
CA LEU A 31 6.32 -6.96 0.56
C LEU A 31 5.09 -7.61 -0.07
N ALA A 32 3.93 -6.99 0.10
CA ALA A 32 2.68 -7.52 -0.46
C ALA A 32 2.75 -7.59 -1.99
N ARG A 33 3.24 -6.53 -2.62
CA ARG A 33 3.40 -6.49 -4.07
C ARG A 33 4.34 -7.58 -4.55
N ASN A 34 5.50 -7.68 -3.93
CA ASN A 34 6.52 -8.64 -4.36
C ASN A 34 6.07 -10.07 -4.13
N TRP A 35 5.35 -10.31 -3.05
CA TRP A 35 4.75 -11.62 -2.80
C TRP A 35 3.80 -12.01 -3.95
N ALA A 36 2.91 -11.09 -4.31
CA ALA A 36 1.93 -11.36 -5.36
C ALA A 36 2.60 -11.58 -6.72
N ILE A 37 3.60 -10.77 -7.05
CA ILE A 37 4.33 -10.91 -8.31
C ILE A 37 4.97 -12.29 -8.38
N THR A 38 5.70 -12.67 -7.34
CA THR A 38 6.39 -13.96 -7.32
C THR A 38 5.42 -15.13 -7.38
N THR A 39 4.37 -15.05 -6.58
CA THR A 39 3.40 -16.14 -6.47
C THR A 39 2.61 -16.33 -7.76
N ASN A 40 2.35 -15.26 -8.48
CA ASN A 40 1.51 -15.30 -9.68
C ASN A 40 2.31 -15.41 -10.98
N GLY A 41 3.59 -15.73 -10.91
CA GLY A 41 4.34 -16.11 -12.09
C GLY A 41 5.40 -15.11 -12.56
N GLY A 42 5.56 -13.99 -11.88
CA GLY A 42 6.53 -12.97 -12.22
C GLY A 42 5.97 -11.89 -13.14
N LEU A 43 6.73 -10.81 -13.27
CA LEU A 43 6.26 -9.63 -14.02
C LEU A 43 6.05 -9.85 -15.50
N SER A 44 6.59 -10.93 -16.06
CA SER A 44 6.38 -11.23 -17.48
C SER A 44 4.98 -11.76 -17.75
N VAL A 45 4.27 -12.24 -16.72
CA VAL A 45 2.91 -12.77 -16.88
C VAL A 45 1.91 -12.10 -15.97
N TYR A 46 2.35 -11.43 -14.91
CA TYR A 46 1.45 -10.83 -13.93
C TYR A 46 1.96 -9.48 -13.46
N VAL A 47 1.11 -8.47 -13.51
CA VAL A 47 1.40 -7.13 -13.00
C VAL A 47 0.26 -6.74 -12.06
N PRO A 48 0.55 -6.44 -10.79
CA PRO A 48 -0.49 -5.96 -9.89
C PRO A 48 -0.95 -4.56 -10.24
N ALA A 49 -2.11 -4.18 -9.72
CA ALA A 49 -2.68 -2.86 -9.94
C ALA A 49 -1.68 -1.76 -9.56
N SER A 50 -1.78 -0.64 -10.24
CA SER A 50 -0.82 0.47 -10.09
C SER A 50 -0.74 1.00 -8.67
N CYS A 51 -1.82 0.90 -7.86
CA CYS A 51 -1.79 1.33 -6.48
C CYS A 51 -0.74 0.59 -5.66
N MET A 52 -0.38 -0.63 -6.04
CA MET A 52 0.67 -1.39 -5.35
C MET A 52 2.08 -0.88 -5.64
N PHE A 53 2.23 0.03 -6.57
CA PHE A 53 3.51 0.69 -6.86
C PHE A 53 3.58 2.09 -6.25
N LYS A 54 2.52 2.55 -5.62
CA LYS A 54 2.47 3.86 -4.97
C LYS A 54 2.93 3.73 -3.52
N THR A 55 4.21 3.45 -3.35
CA THR A 55 4.76 3.19 -2.02
C THR A 55 4.72 4.42 -1.13
N ALA A 56 4.93 5.60 -1.69
CA ALA A 56 4.85 6.84 -0.93
C ALA A 56 3.44 7.10 -0.39
N ASP A 57 2.43 6.52 -1.03
CA ASP A 57 1.04 6.62 -0.61
C ASP A 57 0.59 5.40 0.20
N GLY A 58 1.53 4.56 0.60
CA GLY A 58 1.22 3.39 1.40
C GLY A 58 0.35 2.34 0.68
N GLY A 59 0.35 2.36 -0.65
CA GLY A 59 -0.48 1.46 -1.43
C GLY A 59 -1.82 2.08 -1.85
N GLY A 60 -2.04 3.35 -1.51
CA GLY A 60 -3.23 4.08 -1.95
C GLY A 60 -4.52 3.32 -1.66
N SER A 61 -5.37 3.21 -2.68
CA SER A 61 -6.66 2.52 -2.55
C SER A 61 -6.53 1.01 -2.35
N CYS A 62 -5.35 0.44 -2.58
CA CYS A 62 -5.13 -0.98 -2.33
C CYS A 62 -5.02 -1.30 -0.85
N LEU A 63 -4.64 -0.33 -0.02
CA LEU A 63 -4.62 -0.51 1.43
C LEU A 63 -6.03 -0.33 1.95
N VAL A 64 -6.67 -1.42 2.36
CA VAL A 64 -8.07 -1.39 2.78
C VAL A 64 -8.23 -1.26 4.28
N GLN A 65 -7.18 -1.60 5.05
CA GLN A 65 -7.22 -1.49 6.50
C GLN A 65 -5.81 -1.45 7.07
N SER A 66 -5.61 -0.65 8.10
CA SER A 66 -4.37 -0.58 8.84
C SER A 66 -4.71 -0.44 10.31
N ASN A 67 -4.22 -1.36 11.13
CA ASN A 67 -4.49 -1.36 12.56
C ASN A 67 -3.38 -2.10 13.31
N SER A 68 -3.62 -2.43 14.57
CA SER A 68 -2.64 -3.13 15.39
C SER A 68 -2.32 -4.54 14.89
N GLN A 69 -3.16 -5.10 14.03
CA GLN A 69 -2.94 -6.41 13.42
C GLN A 69 -2.08 -6.33 12.16
N GLY A 70 -1.82 -5.14 11.67
CA GLY A 70 -0.99 -4.93 10.51
C GLY A 70 -1.69 -4.19 9.39
N PHE A 71 -1.23 -4.47 8.17
CA PHE A 71 -1.70 -3.81 6.96
C PHE A 71 -2.42 -4.82 6.08
N PHE A 72 -3.62 -4.45 5.64
CA PHE A 72 -4.47 -5.34 4.83
C PHE A 72 -4.61 -4.74 3.44
N PHE A 73 -4.14 -5.48 2.45
CA PHE A 73 -4.21 -5.05 1.06
C PHE A 73 -5.15 -5.93 0.26
N ARG A 74 -5.93 -5.29 -0.60
CA ARG A 74 -6.74 -5.96 -1.59
C ARG A 74 -6.48 -5.32 -2.94
N PHE A 75 -6.09 -6.13 -3.90
CA PHE A 75 -5.78 -5.61 -5.22
C PHE A 75 -5.96 -6.65 -6.28
N ARG A 76 -6.15 -6.19 -7.49
CA ARG A 76 -6.21 -7.04 -8.66
C ARG A 76 -4.90 -6.96 -9.42
N GLY A 77 -4.74 -7.90 -10.34
CA GLY A 77 -3.61 -7.91 -11.25
C GLY A 77 -3.97 -8.68 -12.50
N GLY A 78 -3.16 -8.56 -13.51
CA GLY A 78 -3.41 -9.21 -14.79
C GLY A 78 -2.18 -9.23 -15.67
N ALA A 79 -2.38 -9.52 -16.94
CA ALA A 79 -1.30 -9.54 -17.92
C ALA A 79 -0.62 -8.18 -17.98
N PRO A 80 0.69 -8.14 -18.34
CA PRO A 80 1.39 -6.87 -18.49
C PRO A 80 0.60 -5.89 -19.35
N GLY A 81 0.46 -4.66 -18.84
CA GLY A 81 -0.28 -3.61 -19.53
C GLY A 81 -1.79 -3.64 -19.35
N TRP A 82 -2.32 -4.56 -18.57
CA TRP A 82 -3.77 -4.77 -18.45
C TRP A 82 -4.52 -3.50 -18.05
N GLN A 83 -4.01 -2.73 -17.11
CA GLN A 83 -4.70 -1.52 -16.66
C GLN A 83 -4.71 -0.44 -17.73
N GLN A 84 -3.58 -0.21 -18.38
CA GLN A 84 -3.46 0.80 -19.42
C GLN A 84 -4.29 0.44 -20.65
N LEU A 85 -4.38 -0.84 -20.97
CA LEU A 85 -5.14 -1.32 -22.12
C LEU A 85 -6.63 -1.50 -21.83
N GLY A 86 -7.00 -1.41 -20.55
CA GLY A 86 -8.40 -1.62 -20.18
C GLY A 86 -8.86 -3.06 -20.28
N THR A 87 -7.94 -4.02 -20.31
CA THR A 87 -8.31 -5.44 -20.31
C THR A 87 -8.62 -5.91 -18.89
N ALA A 88 -9.28 -7.06 -18.79
CA ALA A 88 -9.73 -7.56 -17.51
C ALA A 88 -8.55 -8.03 -16.65
N ALA A 89 -8.67 -7.82 -15.33
CA ALA A 89 -7.79 -8.45 -14.37
C ALA A 89 -8.04 -9.95 -14.36
N THR A 90 -7.00 -10.72 -14.09
CA THR A 90 -7.09 -12.18 -14.03
C THR A 90 -6.90 -12.73 -12.63
N ARG A 91 -6.45 -11.90 -11.71
CA ARG A 91 -6.20 -12.26 -10.32
C ARG A 91 -6.70 -11.20 -9.37
N GLU A 92 -7.07 -11.64 -8.18
CA GLU A 92 -7.39 -10.78 -7.05
C GLU A 92 -6.72 -11.35 -5.82
N THR A 93 -6.13 -10.48 -5.00
CA THR A 93 -5.36 -10.91 -3.83
C THR A 93 -5.81 -10.12 -2.61
N ASP A 94 -6.02 -10.85 -1.50
CA ASP A 94 -6.22 -10.29 -0.16
C ASP A 94 -5.08 -10.79 0.70
N VAL A 95 -4.26 -9.87 1.21
CA VAL A 95 -3.07 -10.24 1.98
C VAL A 95 -2.93 -9.34 3.18
N GLN A 96 -2.49 -9.93 4.29
CA GLN A 96 -2.20 -9.23 5.53
C GLN A 96 -0.70 -9.25 5.78
N ILE A 97 -0.14 -8.07 6.03
CA ILE A 97 1.27 -7.88 6.37
C ILE A 97 1.36 -7.46 7.84
N SER A 98 2.39 -7.94 8.52
CA SER A 98 2.60 -7.65 9.93
C SER A 98 2.74 -6.14 10.21
N PRO A 99 2.51 -5.70 11.45
CA PRO A 99 2.61 -4.28 11.80
C PRO A 99 3.98 -3.64 11.51
N ASP A 100 5.05 -4.43 11.53
CA ASP A 100 6.37 -3.92 11.19
C ASP A 100 6.65 -3.94 9.69
N GLY A 101 5.73 -4.45 8.89
CA GLY A 101 5.85 -4.49 7.44
C GLY A 101 6.79 -5.56 6.90
N ARG A 102 7.23 -6.50 7.73
CA ARG A 102 8.30 -7.42 7.35
C ARG A 102 7.87 -8.84 7.08
N THR A 103 6.64 -9.19 7.41
CA THR A 103 6.17 -10.58 7.32
C THR A 103 4.80 -10.65 6.68
N VAL A 104 4.64 -11.57 5.73
CA VAL A 104 3.32 -11.92 5.23
C VAL A 104 2.65 -12.79 6.30
N VAL A 105 1.66 -12.25 6.97
CA VAL A 105 0.98 -12.95 8.06
C VAL A 105 -0.06 -13.92 7.55
N ASN A 106 -0.82 -13.49 6.55
CA ASN A 106 -1.92 -14.29 6.04
C ASN A 106 -2.26 -13.87 4.62
N VAL A 107 -2.59 -14.85 3.80
CA VAL A 107 -3.15 -14.63 2.47
C VAL A 107 -4.54 -15.22 2.50
N SER A 108 -5.55 -14.39 2.62
CA SER A 108 -6.92 -14.87 2.72
C SER A 108 -7.51 -15.21 1.35
N TYR A 109 -6.96 -14.66 0.29
CA TYR A 109 -7.38 -14.99 -1.06
C TYR A 109 -6.28 -14.67 -2.07
N ASN A 110 -6.14 -15.54 -3.05
CA ASN A 110 -5.34 -15.27 -4.25
C ASN A 110 -5.89 -16.15 -5.36
N GLY A 111 -6.70 -15.60 -6.22
CA GLY A 111 -7.40 -16.37 -7.22
C GLY A 111 -8.05 -15.51 -8.27
N ARG A 112 -9.10 -16.03 -8.88
CA ARG A 112 -9.86 -15.27 -9.86
C ARG A 112 -10.53 -14.06 -9.20
N PRO A 113 -10.68 -12.95 -9.93
CA PRO A 113 -11.42 -11.80 -9.40
C PRO A 113 -12.82 -12.18 -8.96
N ARG A 114 -13.20 -11.64 -7.78
CA ARG A 114 -14.55 -11.90 -7.21
C ARG A 114 -15.48 -10.76 -7.45
#